data_37546876a30e5aad89c653abf207b09a
#
_entry.id   37546876a30e5aad89c653abf207b09a
#
_cell.length_a   1.000
_cell.length_b   1.000
_cell.length_c   1.000
_cell.angle_alpha   90.00
_cell.angle_beta   90.00
_cell.angle_gamma   90.00
#
_symmetry.space_group_name_H-M   'P 1'
#
loop_
_entity.id
_entity.type
_entity.pdbx_description
1 polymer ?
#
loop_
_entity_poly.entity_id
_entity_poly.type
_entity_poly.pdbx_seq_one_letter_code
_entity_poly.pdbx_strand_id
1 'polypeptide(L)'
;MIRLSDEQWERIRDHFPEEHIADGHPGRKPIPTRRVLEAVLWILNTGAQWHMLPQSYPNYKTVHRRFQTWCSNEVLRRVLTDVANELRDKGVLDEEESFIDATFAMAKGGGAEIGPTKRGKGMKIMAIVDRHGLPLSVSTHAANHHEVRLVQLCFDFYMIEAKPETLIGDRAYDSDPLDDDLRKEGIEMVAPHRSNRRKCATQDGRRLRRYARRWLVERFFA
;
A
#
# COMPACT_ATOMS: atom_id res chain seq x y z
N MET A 1 -18.82 7.91 -13.02
CA MET A 1 -17.60 7.89 -13.86
C MET A 1 -16.50 8.61 -13.07
N ILE A 2 -15.34 7.97 -12.90
CA ILE A 2 -14.19 8.63 -12.25
C ILE A 2 -13.51 9.52 -13.29
N ARG A 3 -13.23 10.77 -12.92
CA ARG A 3 -12.46 11.71 -13.73
C ARG A 3 -11.46 12.43 -12.87
N LEU A 4 -10.25 12.57 -13.38
CA LEU A 4 -9.24 13.42 -12.79
C LEU A 4 -9.52 14.88 -13.18
N SER A 5 -9.26 15.84 -12.29
CA SER A 5 -9.17 17.25 -12.68
C SER A 5 -7.93 17.50 -13.54
N ASP A 6 -7.89 18.63 -14.24
CA ASP A 6 -6.71 18.97 -15.03
C ASP A 6 -5.49 19.16 -14.11
N GLU A 7 -5.69 19.78 -12.97
CA GLU A 7 -4.65 19.96 -11.95
C GLU A 7 -4.11 18.62 -11.41
N GLN A 8 -4.99 17.64 -11.12
CA GLN A 8 -4.57 16.31 -10.71
C GLN A 8 -3.79 15.58 -11.80
N TRP A 9 -4.21 15.73 -13.05
CA TRP A 9 -3.55 15.11 -14.18
C TRP A 9 -2.16 15.70 -14.42
N GLU A 10 -2.02 17.02 -14.44
CA GLU A 10 -0.74 17.71 -14.66
C GLU A 10 0.33 17.33 -13.61
N ARG A 11 -0.06 17.01 -12.39
CA ARG A 11 0.88 16.58 -11.34
C ARG A 11 1.53 15.22 -11.61
N ILE A 12 0.86 14.35 -12.35
CA ILE A 12 1.29 12.95 -12.50
C ILE A 12 1.60 12.55 -13.93
N ARG A 13 1.24 13.35 -14.92
CA ARG A 13 1.34 13.02 -16.35
C ARG A 13 2.75 12.60 -16.78
N ASP A 14 3.76 13.24 -16.24
CA ASP A 14 5.16 13.05 -16.64
C ASP A 14 5.73 11.69 -16.23
N HIS A 15 5.06 10.96 -15.38
CA HIS A 15 5.44 9.58 -15.06
C HIS A 15 5.09 8.58 -16.17
N PHE A 16 4.17 8.93 -17.06
CA PHE A 16 3.66 8.02 -18.07
C PHE A 16 4.47 8.10 -19.36
N PRO A 17 5.10 6.99 -19.82
CA PRO A 17 5.95 7.01 -21.02
C PRO A 17 5.24 7.48 -22.27
N GLU A 18 3.91 7.29 -22.33
CA GLU A 18 3.12 7.67 -23.49
C GLU A 18 2.98 9.19 -23.68
N GLU A 19 3.19 9.96 -22.62
CA GLU A 19 3.16 11.43 -22.68
C GLU A 19 4.46 12.03 -23.23
N HIS A 20 5.51 11.20 -23.34
CA HIS A 20 6.83 11.59 -23.88
C HIS A 20 7.02 11.18 -25.35
N ILE A 21 5.99 10.65 -25.99
CA ILE A 21 6.05 10.28 -27.40
C ILE A 21 5.98 11.57 -28.23
N ALA A 22 7.02 11.81 -29.05
CA ALA A 22 7.10 13.00 -29.89
C ALA A 22 5.92 13.09 -30.88
N ASP A 23 5.42 14.30 -31.07
CA ASP A 23 4.43 14.59 -32.11
C ASP A 23 4.99 14.23 -33.49
N GLY A 24 4.18 13.53 -34.30
CA GLY A 24 4.57 13.12 -35.65
C GLY A 24 5.14 11.70 -35.78
N HIS A 25 5.20 10.94 -34.71
CA HIS A 25 5.56 9.51 -34.81
C HIS A 25 4.59 8.78 -35.76
N PRO A 26 5.09 7.99 -36.73
CA PRO A 26 4.24 7.27 -37.67
C PRO A 26 3.40 6.21 -36.91
N GLY A 27 2.15 6.02 -37.35
CA GLY A 27 1.25 5.03 -36.79
C GLY A 27 0.00 5.64 -36.14
N ARG A 28 -0.85 4.76 -35.60
CA ARG A 28 -2.06 5.17 -34.89
C ARG A 28 -1.69 5.84 -33.57
N LYS A 29 -2.19 7.06 -33.36
CA LYS A 29 -2.03 7.74 -32.06
C LYS A 29 -2.54 6.88 -30.92
N PRO A 30 -1.79 6.78 -29.80
CA PRO A 30 -2.24 6.04 -28.62
C PRO A 30 -3.50 6.69 -28.05
N ILE A 31 -4.32 5.87 -27.39
CA ILE A 31 -5.45 6.38 -26.60
C ILE A 31 -4.89 7.30 -25.51
N PRO A 32 -5.48 8.49 -25.27
CA PRO A 32 -5.00 9.41 -24.23
C PRO A 32 -4.81 8.73 -22.89
N THR A 33 -3.63 8.91 -22.29
CA THR A 33 -3.20 8.23 -21.08
C THR A 33 -4.13 8.51 -19.90
N ARG A 34 -4.55 9.76 -19.73
CA ARG A 34 -5.52 10.17 -18.71
C ARG A 34 -6.80 9.34 -18.78
N ARG A 35 -7.37 9.11 -19.97
CA ARG A 35 -8.58 8.29 -20.12
C ARG A 35 -8.37 6.83 -19.74
N VAL A 36 -7.18 6.30 -19.99
CA VAL A 36 -6.83 4.94 -19.60
C VAL A 36 -6.66 4.86 -18.08
N LEU A 37 -5.99 5.84 -17.47
CA LEU A 37 -5.82 5.91 -16.02
C LEU A 37 -7.17 6.05 -15.30
N GLU A 38 -8.06 6.91 -15.77
CA GLU A 38 -9.42 7.05 -15.24
C GLU A 38 -10.20 5.73 -15.30
N ALA A 39 -10.02 4.94 -16.37
CA ALA A 39 -10.61 3.61 -16.49
C ALA A 39 -10.01 2.61 -15.49
N VAL A 40 -8.70 2.65 -15.27
CA VAL A 40 -8.02 1.84 -14.25
C VAL A 40 -8.55 2.20 -12.86
N LEU A 41 -8.60 3.50 -12.54
CA LEU A 41 -9.13 3.97 -11.25
C LEU A 41 -10.58 3.55 -11.03
N TRP A 42 -11.39 3.53 -12.08
CA TRP A 42 -12.77 3.04 -11.99
C TRP A 42 -12.81 1.56 -11.62
N ILE A 43 -11.99 0.71 -12.27
CA ILE A 43 -11.87 -0.72 -11.94
C ILE A 43 -11.43 -0.91 -10.49
N LEU A 44 -10.38 -0.19 -10.06
CA LEU A 44 -9.85 -0.30 -8.70
C LEU A 44 -10.87 0.14 -7.65
N ASN A 45 -11.63 1.20 -7.92
CA ASN A 45 -12.64 1.72 -7.00
C ASN A 45 -13.89 0.82 -6.89
N THR A 46 -14.27 0.15 -7.99
CA THR A 46 -15.50 -0.66 -8.02
C THR A 46 -15.27 -2.14 -7.72
N GLY A 47 -14.03 -2.61 -7.83
CA GLY A 47 -13.70 -4.05 -7.78
C GLY A 47 -14.30 -4.85 -8.93
N ALA A 48 -14.80 -4.20 -9.99
CA ALA A 48 -15.42 -4.86 -11.13
C ALA A 48 -14.41 -5.65 -11.96
N GLN A 49 -14.88 -6.69 -12.63
CA GLN A 49 -14.06 -7.42 -13.59
C GLN A 49 -13.74 -6.55 -14.81
N TRP A 50 -12.56 -6.71 -15.40
CA TRP A 50 -12.09 -5.87 -16.51
C TRP A 50 -13.10 -5.78 -17.68
N HIS A 51 -13.75 -6.88 -18.04
CA HIS A 51 -14.70 -6.90 -19.14
C HIS A 51 -16.01 -6.14 -18.83
N MET A 52 -16.25 -5.79 -17.56
CA MET A 52 -17.41 -4.99 -17.14
C MET A 52 -17.14 -3.48 -17.23
N LEU A 53 -15.95 -3.07 -17.70
CA LEU A 53 -15.64 -1.66 -17.86
C LEU A 53 -16.68 -1.00 -18.80
N PRO A 54 -17.35 0.10 -18.37
CA PRO A 54 -18.36 0.77 -19.17
C PRO A 54 -17.83 1.24 -20.55
N GLN A 55 -18.66 1.19 -21.57
CA GLN A 55 -18.31 1.57 -22.94
C GLN A 55 -17.90 3.04 -23.09
N SER A 56 -18.21 3.88 -22.11
CA SER A 56 -17.75 5.27 -22.04
C SER A 56 -16.25 5.42 -21.83
N TYR A 57 -15.58 4.37 -21.33
CA TYR A 57 -14.13 4.26 -21.22
C TYR A 57 -13.53 3.57 -22.46
N PRO A 58 -12.20 3.61 -22.62
CA PRO A 58 -11.53 2.85 -23.67
C PRO A 58 -11.76 1.33 -23.52
N ASN A 59 -11.55 0.58 -24.62
CA ASN A 59 -11.72 -0.87 -24.60
C ASN A 59 -10.90 -1.51 -23.47
N TYR A 60 -11.55 -2.36 -22.67
CA TYR A 60 -10.97 -2.98 -21.47
C TYR A 60 -9.67 -3.75 -21.74
N LYS A 61 -9.52 -4.40 -22.91
CA LYS A 61 -8.28 -5.14 -23.28
C LYS A 61 -7.09 -4.18 -23.39
N THR A 62 -7.33 -2.99 -23.95
CA THR A 62 -6.29 -1.95 -24.07
C THR A 62 -5.95 -1.38 -22.69
N VAL A 63 -6.96 -1.09 -21.88
CA VAL A 63 -6.79 -0.57 -20.51
C VAL A 63 -6.00 -1.57 -19.68
N HIS A 64 -6.42 -2.83 -19.65
CA HIS A 64 -5.75 -3.89 -18.88
C HIS A 64 -4.29 -4.10 -19.30
N ARG A 65 -4.01 -4.15 -20.61
CA ARG A 65 -2.64 -4.28 -21.11
C ARG A 65 -1.75 -3.11 -20.66
N ARG A 66 -2.24 -1.86 -20.76
CA ARG A 66 -1.48 -0.69 -20.31
C ARG A 66 -1.27 -0.70 -18.80
N PHE A 67 -2.31 -1.05 -18.04
CA PHE A 67 -2.18 -1.23 -16.59
C PHE A 67 -1.07 -2.23 -16.24
N GLN A 68 -1.04 -3.40 -16.89
CA GLN A 68 0.03 -4.39 -16.68
C GLN A 68 1.41 -3.82 -17.02
N THR A 69 1.54 -3.08 -18.13
CA THR A 69 2.79 -2.42 -18.52
C THR A 69 3.22 -1.39 -17.47
N TRP A 70 2.31 -0.58 -16.97
CA TRP A 70 2.60 0.40 -15.92
C TRP A 70 3.01 -0.25 -14.60
N CYS A 71 2.39 -1.37 -14.24
CA CYS A 71 2.81 -2.15 -13.07
C CYS A 71 4.22 -2.73 -13.26
N SER A 72 4.49 -3.39 -14.40
CA SER A 72 5.79 -4.01 -14.68
C SER A 72 6.94 -3.00 -14.73
N ASN A 73 6.67 -1.77 -15.16
CA ASN A 73 7.65 -0.69 -15.26
C ASN A 73 7.62 0.24 -14.03
N GLU A 74 6.93 -0.14 -12.96
CA GLU A 74 6.80 0.59 -11.70
C GLU A 74 6.29 2.04 -11.85
N VAL A 75 5.60 2.36 -12.95
CA VAL A 75 5.06 3.71 -13.22
C VAL A 75 4.13 4.15 -12.10
N LEU A 76 3.18 3.29 -11.72
CA LEU A 76 2.20 3.60 -10.68
C LEU A 76 2.85 3.75 -9.31
N ARG A 77 3.92 2.97 -9.03
CA ARG A 77 4.68 3.11 -7.79
C ARG A 77 5.34 4.49 -7.71
N ARG A 78 6.00 4.93 -8.79
CA ARG A 78 6.60 6.28 -8.85
C ARG A 78 5.55 7.37 -8.64
N VAL A 79 4.39 7.27 -9.29
CA VAL A 79 3.27 8.20 -9.08
C VAL A 79 2.89 8.28 -7.60
N LEU A 80 2.72 7.13 -6.93
CA LEU A 80 2.34 7.09 -5.52
C LEU A 80 3.45 7.66 -4.61
N THR A 81 4.71 7.37 -4.91
CA THR A 81 5.86 7.91 -4.16
C THR A 81 5.92 9.43 -4.26
N ASP A 82 5.76 10.00 -5.44
CA ASP A 82 5.83 11.45 -5.63
C ASP A 82 4.62 12.15 -4.98
N VAL A 83 3.43 11.58 -5.09
CA VAL A 83 2.23 12.09 -4.37
C VAL A 83 2.43 12.02 -2.86
N ALA A 84 3.01 10.95 -2.33
CA ALA A 84 3.30 10.82 -0.89
C ALA A 84 4.31 11.87 -0.43
N ASN A 85 5.39 12.10 -1.18
CA ASN A 85 6.36 13.13 -0.89
C ASN A 85 5.75 14.55 -0.94
N GLU A 86 4.91 14.83 -1.93
CA GLU A 86 4.18 16.11 -2.00
C GLU A 86 3.28 16.32 -0.76
N LEU A 87 2.59 15.27 -0.30
CA LEU A 87 1.75 15.34 0.90
C LEU A 87 2.59 15.54 2.16
N ARG A 88 3.76 14.91 2.25
CA ARG A 88 4.72 15.11 3.33
C ARG A 88 5.20 16.57 3.36
N ASP A 89 5.64 17.09 2.23
CA ASP A 89 6.18 18.46 2.12
C ASP A 89 5.12 19.52 2.47
N LYS A 90 3.83 19.21 2.27
CA LYS A 90 2.69 20.02 2.70
C LYS A 90 2.29 19.82 4.16
N GLY A 91 2.97 18.95 4.89
CA GLY A 91 2.65 18.62 6.29
C GLY A 91 1.30 17.91 6.47
N VAL A 92 0.77 17.29 5.42
CA VAL A 92 -0.48 16.52 5.45
C VAL A 92 -0.22 15.09 5.94
N LEU A 93 0.93 14.54 5.58
CA LEU A 93 1.37 13.21 5.97
C LEU A 93 2.18 13.30 7.27
N ASP A 94 1.90 12.41 8.20
CA ASP A 94 2.56 12.36 9.50
C ASP A 94 3.65 11.29 9.53
N GLU A 95 4.85 11.67 9.97
CA GLU A 95 6.01 10.78 10.09
C GLU A 95 6.25 10.29 11.53
N GLU A 96 5.57 10.88 12.54
CA GLU A 96 5.82 10.54 13.93
C GLU A 96 5.17 9.22 14.34
N GLU A 97 3.90 9.02 13.91
CA GLU A 97 3.09 7.91 14.35
C GLU A 97 2.45 7.17 13.18
N SER A 98 2.66 5.87 13.13
CA SER A 98 2.11 4.99 12.09
C SER A 98 1.48 3.73 12.68
N PHE A 99 0.55 3.15 11.95
CA PHE A 99 -0.17 1.94 12.34
C PHE A 99 0.10 0.84 11.33
N ILE A 100 0.41 -0.36 11.82
CA ILE A 100 0.65 -1.54 11.00
C ILE A 100 -0.41 -2.60 11.29
N ASP A 101 -0.90 -3.21 10.22
CA ASP A 101 -1.77 -4.40 10.32
C ASP A 101 -1.64 -5.25 9.05
N ALA A 102 -2.23 -6.44 9.09
CA ALA A 102 -2.23 -7.37 7.99
C ALA A 102 -3.64 -7.93 7.75
N THR A 103 -4.00 -8.08 6.49
CA THR A 103 -5.21 -8.80 6.10
C THR A 103 -4.89 -10.03 5.26
N PHE A 104 -5.77 -11.04 5.30
CA PHE A 104 -5.65 -12.26 4.53
C PHE A 104 -6.57 -12.20 3.31
N ALA A 105 -5.99 -12.31 2.12
CA ALA A 105 -6.72 -12.43 0.86
C ALA A 105 -6.65 -13.87 0.36
N MET A 106 -7.81 -14.52 0.22
CA MET A 106 -7.91 -15.88 -0.29
C MET A 106 -7.58 -15.92 -1.78
N ALA A 107 -6.76 -16.88 -2.20
CA ALA A 107 -6.41 -17.08 -3.60
C ALA A 107 -7.10 -18.32 -4.16
N LYS A 108 -7.77 -18.17 -5.29
CA LYS A 108 -8.39 -19.29 -6.02
C LYS A 108 -7.37 -20.06 -6.88
N GLY A 109 -6.28 -19.42 -7.26
CA GLY A 109 -5.20 -19.99 -8.07
C GLY A 109 -3.89 -20.11 -7.31
N GLY A 110 -2.83 -20.48 -8.01
CA GLY A 110 -1.44 -20.46 -7.52
C GLY A 110 -0.74 -19.13 -7.84
N GLY A 111 0.44 -18.92 -7.28
CA GLY A 111 1.29 -17.77 -7.50
C GLY A 111 2.48 -17.79 -6.53
N ALA A 112 3.53 -17.01 -6.82
CA ALA A 112 4.75 -16.99 -6.02
C ALA A 112 4.47 -16.52 -4.57
N GLU A 113 3.55 -15.58 -4.40
CA GLU A 113 3.16 -15.00 -3.11
C GLU A 113 1.94 -15.68 -2.48
N ILE A 114 1.67 -16.94 -2.84
CA ILE A 114 0.53 -17.69 -2.27
C ILE A 114 1.03 -18.79 -1.37
N GLY A 115 0.65 -18.72 -0.09
CA GLY A 115 1.00 -19.70 0.93
C GLY A 115 -0.22 -20.38 1.55
N PRO A 116 -0.05 -21.62 2.06
CA PRO A 116 -1.11 -22.36 2.75
C PRO A 116 -1.33 -21.82 4.16
N THR A 117 -2.60 -21.76 4.59
CA THR A 117 -3.00 -21.46 5.97
C THR A 117 -4.12 -22.41 6.41
N LYS A 118 -4.49 -22.36 7.69
CA LYS A 118 -5.68 -23.08 8.19
C LYS A 118 -6.99 -22.62 7.52
N ARG A 119 -7.02 -21.41 6.95
CA ARG A 119 -8.17 -20.83 6.23
C ARG A 119 -8.15 -21.12 4.74
N GLY A 120 -7.15 -21.86 4.24
CA GLY A 120 -6.94 -22.12 2.82
C GLY A 120 -5.66 -21.46 2.29
N LYS A 121 -5.49 -21.49 0.97
CA LYS A 121 -4.38 -20.83 0.29
C LYS A 121 -4.68 -19.36 0.08
N GLY A 122 -3.69 -18.50 0.27
CA GLY A 122 -3.85 -17.08 0.07
C GLY A 122 -2.58 -16.29 0.23
N MET A 123 -2.73 -15.00 0.16
CA MET A 123 -1.68 -14.03 0.43
C MET A 123 -2.02 -13.19 1.66
N LYS A 124 -1.01 -12.67 2.27
CA LYS A 124 -1.11 -11.67 3.33
C LYS A 124 -0.77 -10.32 2.73
N ILE A 125 -1.65 -9.35 2.93
CA ILE A 125 -1.41 -7.96 2.55
C ILE A 125 -1.08 -7.23 3.84
N MET A 126 0.14 -6.68 3.92
CA MET A 126 0.61 -5.85 5.01
C MET A 126 0.44 -4.39 4.62
N ALA A 127 0.01 -3.53 5.53
CA ALA A 127 -0.05 -2.11 5.32
C ALA A 127 0.49 -1.33 6.52
N ILE A 128 1.19 -0.25 6.24
CA ILE A 128 1.54 0.79 7.22
C ILE A 128 0.82 2.06 6.78
N VAL A 129 0.07 2.66 7.69
CA VAL A 129 -0.62 3.94 7.46
C VAL A 129 -0.18 4.96 8.50
N ASP A 130 -0.24 6.25 8.16
CA ASP A 130 0.02 7.32 9.10
C ASP A 130 -1.16 7.54 10.08
N ARG A 131 -1.04 8.52 10.97
CA ARG A 131 -2.09 8.86 11.95
C ARG A 131 -3.38 9.41 11.33
N HIS A 132 -3.40 9.72 10.04
CA HIS A 132 -4.57 10.14 9.27
C HIS A 132 -5.19 8.98 8.48
N GLY A 133 -4.53 7.83 8.43
CA GLY A 133 -4.93 6.65 7.67
C GLY A 133 -4.46 6.68 6.22
N LEU A 134 -3.48 7.54 5.89
CA LEU A 134 -2.85 7.56 4.57
C LEU A 134 -1.82 6.43 4.47
N PRO A 135 -1.82 5.65 3.37
CA PRO A 135 -0.88 4.54 3.23
C PRO A 135 0.54 5.03 3.02
N LEU A 136 1.46 4.52 3.82
CA LEU A 136 2.90 4.74 3.71
C LEU A 136 3.63 3.55 3.10
N SER A 137 3.10 2.34 3.31
CA SER A 137 3.59 1.11 2.72
C SER A 137 2.45 0.13 2.51
N VAL A 138 2.48 -0.59 1.40
CA VAL A 138 1.63 -1.75 1.14
C VAL A 138 2.49 -2.83 0.50
N SER A 139 2.51 -4.02 1.09
CA SER A 139 3.27 -5.15 0.57
C SER A 139 2.45 -6.45 0.62
N THR A 140 2.77 -7.37 -0.28
CA THR A 140 2.12 -8.69 -0.35
C THR A 140 3.12 -9.79 -0.07
N HIS A 141 2.69 -10.79 0.70
CA HIS A 141 3.53 -11.91 1.11
C HIS A 141 2.72 -13.20 1.14
N ALA A 142 3.40 -14.34 1.03
CA ALA A 142 2.76 -15.62 1.21
C ALA A 142 2.14 -15.74 2.61
N ALA A 143 0.87 -16.17 2.68
CA ALA A 143 0.07 -16.11 3.91
C ALA A 143 0.60 -16.96 5.08
N ASN A 144 1.49 -17.93 4.82
CA ASN A 144 2.13 -18.78 5.84
C ASN A 144 3.24 -18.09 6.63
N HIS A 145 3.70 -16.90 6.21
CA HIS A 145 4.69 -16.15 6.97
C HIS A 145 4.08 -15.45 8.18
N HIS A 146 4.82 -15.44 9.29
CA HIS A 146 4.44 -14.68 10.49
C HIS A 146 4.64 -13.18 10.28
N GLU A 147 3.67 -12.37 10.69
CA GLU A 147 3.64 -10.91 10.54
C GLU A 147 4.90 -10.24 11.09
N VAL A 148 5.35 -10.65 12.27
CA VAL A 148 6.60 -10.16 12.90
C VAL A 148 7.81 -10.22 11.96
N ARG A 149 7.92 -11.26 11.15
CA ARG A 149 9.04 -11.44 10.21
C ARG A 149 8.90 -10.58 8.96
N LEU A 150 7.71 -10.08 8.70
CA LEU A 150 7.40 -9.30 7.51
C LEU A 150 7.53 -7.79 7.74
N VAL A 151 7.60 -7.34 9.00
CA VAL A 151 7.64 -5.91 9.33
C VAL A 151 8.80 -5.20 8.65
N GLN A 152 10.01 -5.77 8.72
CA GLN A 152 11.18 -5.19 8.06
C GLN A 152 11.01 -5.10 6.54
N LEU A 153 10.42 -6.12 5.92
CA LEU A 153 10.17 -6.14 4.48
C LEU A 153 9.14 -5.08 4.06
N CYS A 154 8.23 -4.65 4.97
CA CYS A 154 7.31 -3.56 4.67
C CYS A 154 8.04 -2.24 4.40
N PHE A 155 9.20 -2.01 5.03
CA PHE A 155 9.98 -0.79 4.80
C PHE A 155 10.66 -0.77 3.42
N ASP A 156 10.86 -1.91 2.74
CA ASP A 156 11.35 -1.96 1.37
C ASP A 156 10.32 -1.38 0.37
N PHE A 157 9.05 -1.31 0.79
CA PHE A 157 7.94 -0.75 0.02
C PHE A 157 7.46 0.60 0.55
N TYR A 158 8.23 1.23 1.44
CA TYR A 158 7.87 2.52 2.00
C TYR A 158 7.90 3.61 0.92
N MET A 159 6.89 4.48 0.90
CA MET A 159 6.72 5.47 -0.17
C MET A 159 7.51 6.75 0.07
N ILE A 160 7.98 6.97 1.31
CA ILE A 160 8.78 8.13 1.69
C ILE A 160 10.07 7.65 2.35
N GLU A 161 11.11 8.47 2.34
CA GLU A 161 12.41 8.10 2.92
C GLU A 161 12.39 8.04 4.44
N ALA A 162 11.63 8.92 5.07
CA ALA A 162 11.55 8.99 6.53
C ALA A 162 10.73 7.83 7.09
N LYS A 163 11.31 7.09 8.04
CA LYS A 163 10.62 6.04 8.79
C LYS A 163 9.88 6.65 9.99
N PRO A 164 8.78 6.04 10.46
CA PRO A 164 8.03 6.55 11.60
C PRO A 164 8.85 6.44 12.89
N GLU A 165 8.69 7.40 13.80
CA GLU A 165 9.27 7.29 15.15
C GLU A 165 8.56 6.22 15.98
N THR A 166 7.25 6.09 15.81
CA THR A 166 6.42 5.12 16.53
C THR A 166 5.60 4.29 15.57
N LEU A 167 5.72 2.97 15.66
CA LEU A 167 4.92 2.00 14.91
C LEU A 167 3.96 1.27 15.87
N ILE A 168 2.66 1.35 15.60
CA ILE A 168 1.62 0.79 16.46
C ILE A 168 0.98 -0.42 15.78
N GLY A 169 1.01 -1.57 16.43
CA GLY A 169 0.44 -2.81 15.92
C GLY A 169 -0.39 -3.56 16.95
N ASP A 170 -0.99 -4.66 16.54
CA ASP A 170 -1.73 -5.54 17.42
C ASP A 170 -0.83 -6.48 18.24
N ARG A 171 -1.45 -7.37 19.01
CA ARG A 171 -0.72 -8.37 19.82
C ARG A 171 0.11 -9.37 18.99
N ALA A 172 -0.13 -9.48 17.69
CA ALA A 172 0.69 -10.33 16.84
C ALA A 172 2.13 -9.80 16.74
N TYR A 173 2.31 -8.49 16.91
CA TYR A 173 3.60 -7.80 16.86
C TYR A 173 4.34 -7.74 18.22
N ASP A 174 3.77 -8.31 19.30
CA ASP A 174 4.47 -8.42 20.60
C ASP A 174 5.65 -9.39 20.50
N SER A 175 6.84 -8.86 20.26
CA SER A 175 8.07 -9.61 20.03
C SER A 175 9.29 -8.79 20.41
N ASP A 176 9.98 -9.21 21.51
CA ASP A 176 11.19 -8.54 21.98
C ASP A 176 12.29 -8.44 20.88
N PRO A 177 12.55 -9.48 20.06
CA PRO A 177 13.51 -9.35 18.95
C PRO A 177 13.09 -8.31 17.91
N LEU A 178 11.79 -8.18 17.58
CA LEU A 178 11.31 -7.16 16.67
C LEU A 178 11.50 -5.77 17.28
N ASP A 179 11.18 -5.59 18.56
CA ASP A 179 11.36 -4.31 19.27
C ASP A 179 12.84 -3.90 19.26
N ASP A 180 13.76 -4.85 19.46
CA ASP A 180 15.20 -4.58 19.44
C ASP A 180 15.71 -4.20 18.04
N ASP A 181 15.21 -4.86 16.99
CA ASP A 181 15.59 -4.56 15.60
C ASP A 181 15.06 -3.22 15.15
N LEU A 182 13.79 -2.91 15.43
CA LEU A 182 13.19 -1.61 15.10
C LEU A 182 13.85 -0.46 15.86
N ARG A 183 14.23 -0.67 17.15
CA ARG A 183 14.92 0.34 17.96
C ARG A 183 16.29 0.70 17.39
N LYS A 184 17.02 -0.23 16.76
CA LYS A 184 18.27 0.06 16.05
C LYS A 184 18.08 1.03 14.88
N GLU A 185 16.88 1.05 14.32
CA GLU A 185 16.48 1.94 13.24
C GLU A 185 15.78 3.22 13.72
N GLY A 186 15.72 3.44 15.03
CA GLY A 186 15.07 4.60 15.64
C GLY A 186 13.57 4.52 15.76
N ILE A 187 12.97 3.32 15.50
CA ILE A 187 11.54 3.10 15.53
C ILE A 187 11.14 2.45 16.86
N GLU A 188 10.15 3.02 17.55
CA GLU A 188 9.56 2.40 18.73
C GLU A 188 8.32 1.59 18.36
N MET A 189 8.34 0.27 18.60
CA MET A 189 7.17 -0.58 18.43
C MET A 189 6.25 -0.49 19.66
N VAL A 190 4.99 -0.21 19.45
CA VAL A 190 3.93 -0.20 20.48
C VAL A 190 2.88 -1.26 20.15
N ALA A 191 2.94 -2.38 20.87
CA ALA A 191 1.99 -3.47 20.71
C ALA A 191 1.54 -3.97 22.10
N PRO A 192 0.24 -4.27 22.32
CA PRO A 192 -0.22 -4.87 23.57
C PRO A 192 0.41 -6.24 23.76
N HIS A 193 0.84 -6.56 24.96
CA HIS A 193 1.39 -7.87 25.25
C HIS A 193 0.39 -9.00 25.02
N ARG A 194 0.90 -10.12 24.53
CA ARG A 194 0.13 -11.37 24.41
C ARG A 194 -0.29 -11.86 25.77
N SER A 195 -1.49 -12.41 25.89
CA SER A 195 -2.01 -12.92 27.16
C SER A 195 -1.17 -14.06 27.78
N ASN A 196 -0.42 -14.78 26.95
CA ASN A 196 0.47 -15.87 27.34
C ASN A 196 1.94 -15.44 27.50
N ARG A 197 2.24 -14.15 27.52
CA ARG A 197 3.60 -13.64 27.75
C ARG A 197 4.09 -14.04 29.13
N ARG A 198 5.27 -14.66 29.20
CA ARG A 198 5.91 -15.09 30.46
C ARG A 198 6.98 -14.12 30.98
N LYS A 199 7.44 -13.20 30.13
CA LYS A 199 8.43 -12.19 30.44
C LYS A 199 7.79 -10.95 31.07
N CYS A 200 8.58 -10.15 31.78
CA CYS A 200 8.15 -8.88 32.34
C CYS A 200 7.54 -7.97 31.25
N ALA A 201 6.59 -7.13 31.67
CA ALA A 201 6.02 -6.13 30.79
C ALA A 201 7.07 -5.08 30.42
N THR A 202 7.21 -4.80 29.14
CA THR A 202 8.12 -3.80 28.56
C THR A 202 7.38 -2.57 28.06
N GLN A 203 6.06 -2.67 27.91
CA GLN A 203 5.21 -1.61 27.36
C GLN A 203 4.69 -0.67 28.46
N ASP A 204 4.84 0.64 28.23
CA ASP A 204 4.22 1.66 29.07
C ASP A 204 2.72 1.79 28.73
N GLY A 205 1.86 1.67 29.74
CA GLY A 205 0.41 1.83 29.59
C GLY A 205 -0.03 3.19 29.04
N ARG A 206 0.80 4.23 29.16
CA ARG A 206 0.54 5.54 28.58
C ARG A 206 0.64 5.50 27.05
N ARG A 207 1.64 4.81 26.52
CA ARG A 207 1.86 4.64 25.08
C ARG A 207 0.82 3.73 24.46
N LEU A 208 0.38 2.68 25.16
CA LEU A 208 -0.70 1.79 24.75
C LEU A 208 -2.05 2.50 24.55
N ARG A 209 -2.27 3.71 25.05
CA ARG A 209 -3.47 4.50 24.73
C ARG A 209 -3.56 4.81 23.23
N ARG A 210 -2.42 4.93 22.55
CA ARG A 210 -2.36 5.17 21.10
C ARG A 210 -2.95 3.99 20.30
N TYR A 211 -2.89 2.79 20.84
CA TYR A 211 -3.48 1.59 20.26
C TYR A 211 -5.00 1.72 20.00
N ALA A 212 -5.70 2.56 20.75
CA ALA A 212 -7.12 2.81 20.52
C ALA A 212 -7.44 3.36 19.12
N ARG A 213 -6.44 3.96 18.43
CA ARG A 213 -6.57 4.48 17.07
C ARG A 213 -6.25 3.47 15.97
N ARG A 214 -5.95 2.21 16.30
CA ARG A 214 -5.62 1.16 15.31
C ARG A 214 -6.71 0.95 14.25
N TRP A 215 -7.95 1.35 14.53
CA TRP A 215 -9.03 1.34 13.56
C TRP A 215 -8.69 2.07 12.24
N LEU A 216 -7.69 2.96 12.23
CA LEU A 216 -7.21 3.68 11.04
C LEU A 216 -6.67 2.71 9.99
N VAL A 217 -5.81 1.76 10.37
CA VAL A 217 -5.30 0.76 9.44
C VAL A 217 -6.35 -0.31 9.12
N GLU A 218 -7.25 -0.62 10.05
CA GLU A 218 -8.39 -1.51 9.78
C GLU A 218 -9.30 -0.92 8.70
N ARG A 219 -9.59 0.40 8.79
CA ARG A 219 -10.37 1.12 7.77
C ARG A 219 -9.70 1.13 6.40
N PHE A 220 -8.38 1.11 6.34
CA PHE A 220 -7.65 1.02 5.08
C PHE A 220 -7.96 -0.28 4.33
N PHE A 221 -8.21 -1.37 5.04
CA PHE A 221 -8.56 -2.67 4.45
C PHE A 221 -10.07 -2.86 4.17
N ALA A 222 -10.94 -1.99 4.68
CA ALA A 222 -12.39 -2.05 4.52
C ALA A 222 -12.86 -1.52 3.17
#